data_efb2900251713771e65a575aeb452c9e
#
_entry.id   efb2900251713771e65a575aeb452c9e
#
_cell.length_a   1.000
_cell.length_b   1.000
_cell.length_c   1.000
_cell.angle_alpha   90.00
_cell.angle_beta   90.00
_cell.angle_gamma   90.00
#
_symmetry.space_group_name_H-M   'P 1'
#
loop_
_entity.id
_entity.type
_entity.pdbx_description
1 polymer ?
#
loop_
_entity_poly.entity_id
_entity_poly.type
_entity_poly.pdbx_seq_one_letter_code
_entity_poly.pdbx_strand_id
1 'polypeptide(L)'
;MMPPLVLGAQTGEDILDMCAAPGGKTTQIAALTQSQAHLTACEMNIPRAEKLEANLHRQGAKNVPVMRIDARELDEFFRFDRILLDAPCTGTGTVISGNEKSLRGLTEQLLGKCARSQRALLDRAMGALKPGGTLVYSTCSILPQENEDALQEALDKHMDCELIPLDGTPSESETRRAQEAGEEPRVECNALTEAIAAGHVSSVANGMPGTLTIPPSRDFEGFYIALIRKRS
;
A
#
# COMPACT_ATOMS: atom_id res chain seq x y z
N MET A 1 -8.22 -2.32 8.97
CA MET A 1 -7.86 -1.38 7.88
C MET A 1 -7.69 -2.20 6.61
N MET A 2 -7.99 -1.64 5.44
CA MET A 2 -7.98 -2.37 4.16
C MET A 2 -6.58 -2.78 3.67
N PRO A 3 -5.53 -1.94 3.67
CA PRO A 3 -4.25 -2.29 3.07
C PRO A 3 -3.61 -3.58 3.62
N PRO A 4 -3.56 -3.84 4.93
CA PRO A 4 -3.06 -5.12 5.44
C PRO A 4 -3.88 -6.35 5.00
N LEU A 5 -5.19 -6.20 4.77
CA LEU A 5 -6.02 -7.30 4.26
C LEU A 5 -5.71 -7.59 2.79
N VAL A 6 -5.54 -6.54 1.97
CA VAL A 6 -5.16 -6.68 0.56
C VAL A 6 -3.75 -7.24 0.41
N LEU A 7 -2.83 -6.87 1.32
CA LEU A 7 -1.47 -7.41 1.32
C LEU A 7 -1.44 -8.94 1.45
N GLY A 8 -2.42 -9.51 2.17
CA GLY A 8 -2.56 -10.96 2.29
C GLY A 8 -1.36 -11.65 2.91
N ALA A 9 -0.70 -10.98 3.87
CA ALA A 9 0.51 -11.45 4.53
C ALA A 9 0.34 -12.86 5.14
N GLN A 10 1.36 -13.71 4.97
CA GLN A 10 1.37 -15.08 5.45
C GLN A 10 2.45 -15.29 6.53
N THR A 11 2.29 -16.38 7.28
CA THR A 11 3.31 -16.83 8.25
C THR A 11 4.60 -17.21 7.55
N GLY A 12 5.76 -16.85 8.15
CA GLY A 12 7.08 -17.18 7.62
C GLY A 12 7.59 -16.26 6.50
N GLU A 13 6.76 -15.34 6.00
CA GLU A 13 7.18 -14.36 4.99
C GLU A 13 8.03 -13.24 5.60
N ASP A 14 8.96 -12.70 4.79
CA ASP A 14 9.68 -11.46 5.08
C ASP A 14 8.82 -10.27 4.63
N ILE A 15 8.38 -9.45 5.59
CA ILE A 15 7.42 -8.38 5.36
C ILE A 15 8.01 -7.04 5.79
N LEU A 16 7.81 -6.00 4.97
CA LEU A 16 8.20 -4.63 5.27
C LEU A 16 6.98 -3.70 5.32
N ASP A 17 6.86 -2.92 6.38
CA ASP A 17 6.01 -1.73 6.46
C ASP A 17 6.89 -0.48 6.34
N MET A 18 6.85 0.18 5.16
CA MET A 18 7.82 1.24 4.82
C MET A 18 7.54 2.59 5.48
N CYS A 19 6.31 2.85 5.93
CA CYS A 19 5.90 4.12 6.53
C CYS A 19 4.99 3.85 7.74
N ALA A 20 5.53 3.08 8.69
CA ALA A 20 4.76 2.32 9.66
C ALA A 20 4.01 3.14 10.73
N ALA A 21 4.54 4.33 11.10
CA ALA A 21 3.94 5.08 12.21
C ALA A 21 2.54 5.62 11.86
N PRO A 22 1.60 5.52 12.79
CA PRO A 22 1.75 5.20 14.22
C PRO A 22 1.69 3.71 14.59
N GLY A 23 1.63 2.76 13.64
CA GLY A 23 1.74 1.32 13.88
C GLY A 23 0.43 0.54 13.76
N GLY A 24 -0.68 1.17 13.39
CA GLY A 24 -1.96 0.49 13.28
C GLY A 24 -1.99 -0.58 12.17
N LYS A 25 -1.36 -0.33 11.02
CA LYS A 25 -1.26 -1.30 9.93
C LYS A 25 -0.25 -2.40 10.25
N THR A 26 0.88 -2.02 10.84
CA THR A 26 1.92 -2.95 11.32
C THR A 26 1.37 -3.95 12.34
N THR A 27 0.61 -3.47 13.35
CA THR A 27 0.00 -4.34 14.37
C THR A 27 -1.06 -5.26 13.77
N GLN A 28 -1.79 -4.80 12.75
CA GLN A 28 -2.76 -5.64 12.05
C GLN A 28 -2.07 -6.75 11.24
N ILE A 29 -0.94 -6.45 10.56
CA ILE A 29 -0.14 -7.47 9.87
C ILE A 29 0.37 -8.50 10.87
N ALA A 30 0.94 -8.06 12.00
CA ALA A 30 1.40 -8.95 13.06
C ALA A 30 0.27 -9.86 13.58
N ALA A 31 -0.94 -9.33 13.75
CA ALA A 31 -2.10 -10.12 14.19
C ALA A 31 -2.55 -11.14 13.13
N LEU A 32 -2.63 -10.73 11.86
CA LEU A 32 -3.02 -11.60 10.74
C LEU A 32 -2.06 -12.78 10.55
N THR A 33 -0.77 -12.54 10.76
CA THR A 33 0.28 -13.56 10.66
C THR A 33 0.56 -14.28 11.99
N GLN A 34 -0.26 -14.04 13.03
CA GLN A 34 -0.07 -14.58 14.38
C GLN A 34 1.33 -14.30 14.94
N SER A 35 1.94 -13.18 14.55
CA SER A 35 3.33 -12.81 14.85
C SER A 35 4.38 -13.87 14.41
N GLN A 36 4.07 -14.65 13.38
CA GLN A 36 4.95 -15.69 12.82
C GLN A 36 5.61 -15.28 11.50
N ALA A 37 5.37 -14.06 11.02
CA ALA A 37 6.12 -13.46 9.91
C ALA A 37 7.33 -12.69 10.43
N HIS A 38 8.34 -12.50 9.56
CA HIS A 38 9.50 -11.65 9.81
C HIS A 38 9.16 -10.20 9.43
N LEU A 39 8.31 -9.57 10.23
CA LEU A 39 7.81 -8.22 9.98
C LEU A 39 8.80 -7.16 10.45
N THR A 40 9.23 -6.29 9.55
CA THR A 40 10.07 -5.11 9.82
C THR A 40 9.29 -3.84 9.53
N ALA A 41 9.45 -2.81 10.35
CA ALA A 41 8.80 -1.52 10.22
C ALA A 41 9.83 -0.40 10.05
N CYS A 42 9.59 0.55 9.13
CA CYS A 42 10.41 1.75 8.96
C CYS A 42 9.65 3.01 9.36
N GLU A 43 10.34 3.90 10.07
CA GLU A 43 9.88 5.27 10.35
C GLU A 43 11.08 6.20 10.59
N MET A 44 11.23 7.22 9.74
CA MET A 44 12.37 8.15 9.82
C MET A 44 12.26 9.19 10.94
N ASN A 45 11.04 9.55 11.32
CA ASN A 45 10.80 10.58 12.32
C ASN A 45 10.86 9.97 13.73
N ILE A 46 11.86 10.35 14.53
CA ILE A 46 12.12 9.78 15.84
C ILE A 46 10.88 9.81 16.77
N PRO A 47 10.19 10.94 16.99
CA PRO A 47 8.97 10.95 17.80
C PRO A 47 7.86 10.03 17.30
N ARG A 48 7.72 9.87 15.97
CA ARG A 48 6.74 8.94 15.40
C ARG A 48 7.18 7.49 15.56
N ALA A 49 8.48 7.19 15.47
CA ALA A 49 9.04 5.87 15.71
C ALA A 49 8.83 5.43 17.17
N GLU A 50 9.05 6.31 18.14
CA GLU A 50 8.76 6.04 19.56
C GLU A 50 7.26 5.73 19.79
N LYS A 51 6.36 6.47 19.13
CA LYS A 51 4.93 6.20 19.19
C LYS A 51 4.58 4.85 18.53
N LEU A 52 5.22 4.51 17.42
CA LEU A 52 5.09 3.22 16.75
C LEU A 52 5.50 2.09 17.71
N GLU A 53 6.69 2.15 18.31
CA GLU A 53 7.20 1.15 19.26
C GLU A 53 6.26 0.98 20.45
N ALA A 54 5.76 2.10 21.03
CA ALA A 54 4.79 2.06 22.12
C ALA A 54 3.47 1.39 21.71
N ASN A 55 2.99 1.61 20.49
CA ASN A 55 1.78 0.99 19.98
C ASN A 55 2.00 -0.51 19.67
N LEU A 56 3.12 -0.89 19.08
CA LEU A 56 3.50 -2.28 18.86
C LEU A 56 3.52 -3.05 20.19
N HIS A 57 4.18 -2.50 21.20
CA HIS A 57 4.21 -3.09 22.53
C HIS A 57 2.81 -3.24 23.15
N ARG A 58 2.00 -2.18 23.09
CA ARG A 58 0.62 -2.17 23.64
C ARG A 58 -0.28 -3.20 22.99
N GLN A 59 -0.11 -3.42 21.68
CA GLN A 59 -0.90 -4.37 20.89
C GLN A 59 -0.31 -5.79 20.88
N GLY A 60 0.78 -6.03 21.60
CA GLY A 60 1.40 -7.35 21.70
C GLY A 60 2.28 -7.75 20.53
N ALA A 61 2.54 -6.88 19.57
CA ALA A 61 3.44 -7.10 18.43
C ALA A 61 4.90 -6.86 18.83
N LYS A 62 5.45 -7.67 19.75
CA LYS A 62 6.75 -7.42 20.40
C LYS A 62 7.97 -7.74 19.54
N ASN A 63 7.80 -8.55 18.49
CA ASN A 63 8.92 -9.04 17.67
C ASN A 63 9.05 -8.30 16.33
N VAL A 64 8.62 -7.04 16.28
CA VAL A 64 8.72 -6.21 15.09
C VAL A 64 9.87 -5.22 15.28
N PRO A 65 11.04 -5.42 14.63
CA PRO A 65 12.10 -4.43 14.64
C PRO A 65 11.67 -3.15 13.94
N VAL A 66 11.98 -2.01 14.58
CA VAL A 66 11.70 -0.68 14.02
C VAL A 66 13.02 -0.07 13.55
N MET A 67 13.15 0.06 12.23
CA MET A 67 14.26 0.75 11.59
C MET A 67 13.97 2.25 11.57
N ARG A 68 14.76 3.04 12.30
CA ARG A 68 14.61 4.52 12.36
C ARG A 68 15.38 5.17 11.21
N ILE A 69 14.97 4.85 9.99
CA ILE A 69 15.59 5.30 8.74
C ILE A 69 14.55 5.85 7.77
N ASP A 70 15.00 6.61 6.82
CA ASP A 70 14.23 6.91 5.62
C ASP A 70 14.15 5.64 4.75
N ALA A 71 12.96 5.13 4.50
CA ALA A 71 12.80 3.91 3.73
C ALA A 71 13.26 4.03 2.27
N ARG A 72 13.49 5.26 1.77
CA ARG A 72 14.12 5.51 0.46
C ARG A 72 15.60 5.15 0.46
N GLU A 73 16.23 5.16 1.64
CA GLU A 73 17.65 4.81 1.86
C GLU A 73 17.84 3.36 2.32
N LEU A 74 16.79 2.56 2.27
CA LEU A 74 16.87 1.13 2.59
C LEU A 74 17.95 0.47 1.70
N ASP A 75 18.84 -0.33 2.29
CA ASP A 75 19.91 -0.99 1.57
C ASP A 75 19.37 -1.87 0.42
N GLU A 76 20.07 -1.84 -0.72
CA GLU A 76 19.66 -2.55 -1.93
C GLU A 76 19.68 -4.08 -1.82
N PHE A 77 20.33 -4.63 -0.80
CA PHE A 77 20.36 -6.07 -0.53
C PHE A 77 19.11 -6.59 0.19
N PHE A 78 18.33 -5.72 0.82
CA PHE A 78 17.05 -6.14 1.42
C PHE A 78 16.05 -6.60 0.37
N ARG A 79 15.43 -7.74 0.62
CA ARG A 79 14.39 -8.34 -0.22
C ARG A 79 13.24 -8.85 0.64
N PHE A 80 12.01 -8.59 0.20
CA PHE A 80 10.79 -8.93 0.93
C PHE A 80 9.81 -9.69 0.06
N ASP A 81 9.06 -10.59 0.68
CA ASP A 81 7.94 -11.27 0.05
C ASP A 81 6.75 -10.32 -0.08
N ARG A 82 6.55 -9.48 0.94
CA ARG A 82 5.47 -8.49 0.99
C ARG A 82 5.97 -7.14 1.45
N ILE A 83 5.47 -6.09 0.80
CA ILE A 83 5.74 -4.71 1.21
C ILE A 83 4.42 -3.97 1.35
N LEU A 84 4.24 -3.28 2.48
CA LEU A 84 3.20 -2.27 2.66
C LEU A 84 3.83 -0.89 2.53
N LEU A 85 3.34 -0.10 1.60
CA LEU A 85 3.69 1.31 1.45
C LEU A 85 2.42 2.15 1.60
N ASP A 86 2.06 2.45 2.85
CA ASP A 86 1.06 3.47 3.18
C ASP A 86 1.74 4.83 3.17
N ALA A 87 1.79 5.43 1.98
CA ALA A 87 2.71 6.52 1.70
C ALA A 87 2.30 7.85 2.35
N PRO A 88 3.27 8.65 2.82
CA PRO A 88 2.98 10.02 3.25
C PRO A 88 2.38 10.81 2.09
N CYS A 89 1.25 11.47 2.34
CA CYS A 89 0.46 12.17 1.34
C CYS A 89 -0.10 13.48 1.91
N THR A 90 -0.78 14.26 1.09
CA THR A 90 -1.44 15.50 1.51
C THR A 90 -2.62 15.28 2.45
N GLY A 91 -3.19 14.06 2.48
CA GLY A 91 -4.34 13.73 3.31
C GLY A 91 -5.66 14.32 2.79
N THR A 92 -5.78 14.59 1.51
CA THR A 92 -7.00 15.20 0.93
C THR A 92 -8.25 14.35 1.11
N GLY A 93 -8.10 13.03 1.23
CA GLY A 93 -9.21 12.12 1.55
C GLY A 93 -9.76 12.25 2.97
N THR A 94 -9.03 12.92 3.87
CA THR A 94 -9.46 13.17 5.26
C THR A 94 -10.15 14.52 5.45
N VAL A 95 -10.31 15.28 4.37
CA VAL A 95 -10.96 16.61 4.39
C VAL A 95 -12.44 16.47 4.71
N ILE A 96 -12.87 17.16 5.75
CA ILE A 96 -14.28 17.19 6.18
C ILE A 96 -15.00 18.34 5.49
N SER A 97 -16.05 18.02 4.73
CA SER A 97 -16.90 19.02 4.07
C SER A 97 -17.45 20.03 5.09
N GLY A 98 -17.34 21.33 4.76
CA GLY A 98 -17.76 22.42 5.64
C GLY A 98 -16.77 22.79 6.76
N ASN A 99 -15.63 22.11 6.86
CA ASN A 99 -14.59 22.44 7.81
C ASN A 99 -13.35 23.04 7.11
N GLU A 100 -13.33 24.38 6.98
CA GLU A 100 -12.21 25.09 6.35
C GLU A 100 -10.85 24.84 7.02
N LYS A 101 -10.84 24.46 8.33
CA LYS A 101 -9.60 24.14 9.03
C LYS A 101 -8.92 22.88 8.48
N SER A 102 -9.70 21.94 7.94
CA SER A 102 -9.17 20.73 7.31
C SER A 102 -8.45 21.00 5.98
N LEU A 103 -8.72 22.15 5.35
CA LEU A 103 -8.05 22.60 4.13
C LEU A 103 -6.76 23.39 4.40
N ARG A 104 -6.56 23.86 5.64
CA ARG A 104 -5.36 24.62 6.01
C ARG A 104 -4.12 23.73 5.93
N GLY A 105 -3.19 24.14 5.09
CA GLY A 105 -1.96 23.39 4.87
C GLY A 105 -1.93 22.58 3.59
N LEU A 106 -3.05 22.41 2.89
CA LEU A 106 -3.07 21.88 1.53
C LEU A 106 -2.55 22.96 0.57
N THR A 107 -1.31 22.80 0.13
CA THR A 107 -0.63 23.71 -0.79
C THR A 107 -0.04 22.94 -1.96
N GLU A 108 0.14 23.59 -3.10
CA GLU A 108 0.84 23.00 -4.25
C GLU A 108 2.27 22.57 -3.87
N GLN A 109 2.93 23.32 -2.98
CA GLN A 109 4.25 22.97 -2.48
C GLN A 109 4.23 21.66 -1.68
N LEU A 110 3.22 21.46 -0.81
CA LEU A 110 3.06 20.21 -0.07
C LEU A 110 2.77 19.06 -1.03
N LEU A 111 1.84 19.24 -1.97
CA LEU A 111 1.52 18.24 -2.99
C LEU A 111 2.77 17.83 -3.77
N GLY A 112 3.55 18.79 -4.28
CA GLY A 112 4.77 18.50 -5.01
C GLY A 112 5.85 17.80 -4.16
N LYS A 113 5.90 18.08 -2.85
CA LYS A 113 6.80 17.37 -1.92
C LYS A 113 6.34 15.92 -1.71
N CYS A 114 5.07 15.70 -1.45
CA CYS A 114 4.49 14.37 -1.24
C CYS A 114 4.65 13.51 -2.50
N ALA A 115 4.26 14.02 -3.66
CA ALA A 115 4.35 13.31 -4.94
C ALA A 115 5.80 12.89 -5.26
N ARG A 116 6.80 13.75 -5.03
CA ARG A 116 8.22 13.37 -5.20
C ARG A 116 8.65 12.28 -4.22
N SER A 117 8.19 12.35 -2.96
CA SER A 117 8.52 11.34 -1.95
C SER A 117 7.90 9.99 -2.28
N GLN A 118 6.64 9.99 -2.74
CA GLN A 118 5.91 8.78 -3.12
C GLN A 118 6.57 8.06 -4.29
N ARG A 119 7.01 8.80 -5.34
CA ARG A 119 7.75 8.22 -6.46
C ARG A 119 9.05 7.53 -6.03
N ALA A 120 9.81 8.18 -5.15
CA ALA A 120 11.05 7.61 -4.63
C ALA A 120 10.80 6.39 -3.71
N LEU A 121 9.73 6.42 -2.91
CA LEU A 121 9.33 5.28 -2.09
C LEU A 121 8.84 4.10 -2.93
N LEU A 122 8.02 4.36 -3.96
CA LEU A 122 7.56 3.32 -4.91
C LEU A 122 8.73 2.67 -5.64
N ASP A 123 9.64 3.48 -6.16
CA ASP A 123 10.86 3.00 -6.83
C ASP A 123 11.67 2.06 -5.92
N ARG A 124 11.88 2.48 -4.67
CA ARG A 124 12.58 1.67 -3.69
C ARG A 124 11.82 0.41 -3.29
N ALA A 125 10.49 0.50 -3.11
CA ALA A 125 9.63 -0.63 -2.76
C ALA A 125 9.67 -1.71 -3.84
N MET A 126 9.46 -1.35 -5.11
CA MET A 126 9.48 -2.29 -6.22
C MET A 126 10.87 -2.94 -6.39
N GLY A 127 11.95 -2.16 -6.18
CA GLY A 127 13.32 -2.69 -6.16
C GLY A 127 13.57 -3.70 -5.05
N ALA A 128 12.92 -3.55 -3.90
CA ALA A 128 13.08 -4.41 -2.73
C ALA A 128 12.17 -5.64 -2.73
N LEU A 129 11.29 -5.83 -3.71
CA LEU A 129 10.50 -7.05 -3.84
C LEU A 129 11.36 -8.23 -4.29
N LYS A 130 11.12 -9.40 -3.70
CA LYS A 130 11.56 -10.69 -4.26
C LYS A 130 10.77 -11.00 -5.54
N PRO A 131 11.31 -11.82 -6.47
CA PRO A 131 10.51 -12.37 -7.57
C PRO A 131 9.25 -13.06 -7.02
N GLY A 132 8.07 -12.76 -7.58
CA GLY A 132 6.77 -13.23 -7.08
C GLY A 132 6.22 -12.46 -5.86
N GLY A 133 7.01 -11.57 -5.26
CA GLY A 133 6.60 -10.75 -4.12
C GLY A 133 5.57 -9.67 -4.50
N THR A 134 4.83 -9.17 -3.50
CA THR A 134 3.77 -8.18 -3.71
C THR A 134 3.96 -6.92 -2.87
N LEU A 135 3.52 -5.81 -3.43
CA LEU A 135 3.48 -4.48 -2.82
C LEU A 135 2.04 -3.98 -2.77
N VAL A 136 1.57 -3.57 -1.61
CA VAL A 136 0.39 -2.73 -1.50
C VAL A 136 0.82 -1.28 -1.38
N TYR A 137 0.42 -0.47 -2.35
CA TYR A 137 0.55 0.98 -2.32
C TYR A 137 -0.78 1.60 -1.89
N SER A 138 -0.74 2.49 -0.93
CA SER A 138 -1.94 3.17 -0.43
C SER A 138 -1.67 4.59 0.03
N THR A 139 -2.67 5.46 -0.08
CA THR A 139 -2.66 6.84 0.43
C THR A 139 -4.02 7.22 0.98
N CYS A 140 -4.06 8.14 1.93
CA CYS A 140 -5.28 8.85 2.31
C CYS A 140 -5.49 10.12 1.47
N SER A 141 -5.10 10.08 0.19
CA SER A 141 -5.33 11.13 -0.80
C SER A 141 -6.30 10.66 -1.88
N ILE A 142 -7.02 11.62 -2.45
CA ILE A 142 -7.90 11.42 -3.63
C ILE A 142 -7.34 12.10 -4.88
N LEU A 143 -6.10 12.60 -4.81
CA LEU A 143 -5.46 13.33 -5.91
C LEU A 143 -4.69 12.38 -6.83
N PRO A 144 -4.92 12.41 -8.16
CA PRO A 144 -4.22 11.54 -9.10
C PRO A 144 -2.69 11.67 -9.04
N GLN A 145 -2.17 12.88 -8.78
CA GLN A 145 -0.73 13.14 -8.69
C GLN A 145 -0.02 12.33 -7.58
N GLU A 146 -0.75 11.97 -6.52
CA GLU A 146 -0.28 11.18 -5.39
C GLU A 146 -0.60 9.69 -5.55
N ASN A 147 -1.47 9.34 -6.48
CA ASN A 147 -2.05 8.01 -6.67
C ASN A 147 -1.63 7.44 -8.04
N GLU A 148 -2.49 7.59 -9.04
CA GLU A 148 -2.34 6.97 -10.34
C GLU A 148 -1.08 7.44 -11.08
N ASP A 149 -0.79 8.76 -11.08
CA ASP A 149 0.37 9.31 -11.77
C ASP A 149 1.69 8.81 -11.16
N ALA A 150 1.76 8.76 -9.81
CA ALA A 150 2.94 8.27 -9.11
C ALA A 150 3.16 6.76 -9.36
N LEU A 151 2.08 5.98 -9.37
CA LEU A 151 2.13 4.54 -9.63
C LEU A 151 2.50 4.24 -11.08
N GLN A 152 1.92 4.96 -12.04
CA GLN A 152 2.21 4.77 -13.46
C GLN A 152 3.70 5.02 -13.76
N GLU A 153 4.26 6.12 -13.27
CA GLU A 153 5.69 6.40 -13.42
C GLU A 153 6.59 5.31 -12.82
N ALA A 154 6.17 4.71 -11.69
CA ALA A 154 6.92 3.62 -11.08
C ALA A 154 6.83 2.32 -11.90
N LEU A 155 5.66 1.97 -12.41
CA LEU A 155 5.47 0.79 -13.28
C LEU A 155 6.23 0.94 -14.60
N ASP A 156 6.28 2.14 -15.17
CA ASP A 156 7.04 2.40 -16.41
C ASP A 156 8.55 2.18 -16.22
N LYS A 157 9.08 2.38 -15.01
CA LYS A 157 10.49 2.12 -14.67
C LYS A 157 10.76 0.65 -14.31
N HIS A 158 9.80 0.00 -13.66
CA HIS A 158 9.92 -1.37 -13.18
C HIS A 158 9.13 -2.33 -14.06
N MET A 159 9.63 -2.56 -15.28
CA MET A 159 9.01 -3.44 -16.28
C MET A 159 8.87 -4.90 -15.83
N ASP A 160 9.52 -5.27 -14.73
CA ASP A 160 9.40 -6.56 -14.06
C ASP A 160 8.26 -6.60 -13.03
N CYS A 161 7.56 -5.48 -12.82
CA CYS A 161 6.38 -5.39 -11.97
C CYS A 161 5.10 -5.25 -12.81
N GLU A 162 3.99 -5.71 -12.26
CA GLU A 162 2.66 -5.60 -12.85
C GLU A 162 1.60 -5.24 -11.82
N LEU A 163 0.54 -4.56 -12.25
CA LEU A 163 -0.64 -4.32 -11.45
C LEU A 163 -1.47 -5.60 -11.34
N ILE A 164 -1.89 -5.94 -10.13
CA ILE A 164 -2.89 -6.98 -9.87
C ILE A 164 -4.24 -6.29 -9.63
N PRO A 165 -5.20 -6.46 -10.54
CA PRO A 165 -6.46 -5.75 -10.44
C PRO A 165 -7.24 -6.10 -9.17
N LEU A 166 -7.77 -5.08 -8.49
CA LEU A 166 -8.59 -5.20 -7.29
C LEU A 166 -10.09 -5.17 -7.59
N ASP A 167 -10.47 -4.97 -8.85
CA ASP A 167 -11.85 -4.88 -9.34
C ASP A 167 -12.43 -6.24 -9.78
N GLY A 168 -11.68 -7.32 -9.61
CA GLY A 168 -12.10 -8.66 -10.01
C GLY A 168 -11.85 -8.99 -11.48
N THR A 169 -11.05 -8.19 -12.20
CA THR A 169 -10.54 -8.56 -13.52
C THR A 169 -9.23 -9.35 -13.42
N PRO A 170 -8.90 -10.19 -14.41
CA PRO A 170 -7.62 -10.90 -14.40
C PRO A 170 -6.45 -9.95 -14.70
N SER A 171 -5.26 -10.24 -14.13
CA SER A 171 -4.04 -9.50 -14.46
C SER A 171 -3.56 -9.78 -15.88
N GLU A 172 -2.66 -8.94 -16.40
CA GLU A 172 -2.09 -9.12 -17.74
C GLU A 172 -1.37 -10.46 -17.87
N SER A 173 -0.61 -10.87 -16.85
CA SER A 173 0.13 -12.13 -16.88
C SER A 173 -0.80 -13.34 -16.83
N GLU A 174 -1.90 -13.26 -16.08
CA GLU A 174 -2.92 -14.33 -16.03
C GLU A 174 -3.70 -14.43 -17.33
N THR A 175 -4.08 -13.31 -17.92
CA THR A 175 -4.72 -13.27 -19.25
C THR A 175 -3.83 -13.91 -20.30
N ARG A 176 -2.54 -13.56 -20.32
CA ARG A 176 -1.58 -14.14 -21.29
C ARG A 176 -1.38 -15.64 -21.06
N ARG A 177 -1.19 -16.11 -19.81
CA ARG A 177 -1.05 -17.55 -19.49
C ARG A 177 -2.29 -18.34 -19.91
N ALA A 178 -3.47 -17.81 -19.65
CA ALA A 178 -4.73 -18.43 -20.02
C ALA A 178 -4.87 -18.57 -21.56
N GLN A 179 -4.50 -17.51 -22.30
CA GLN A 179 -4.48 -17.54 -23.77
C GLN A 179 -3.50 -18.60 -24.30
N GLU A 180 -2.30 -18.70 -23.74
CA GLU A 180 -1.30 -19.71 -24.13
C GLU A 180 -1.76 -21.14 -23.80
N ALA A 181 -2.50 -21.33 -22.70
CA ALA A 181 -3.04 -22.62 -22.28
C ALA A 181 -4.38 -22.98 -22.91
N GLY A 182 -5.07 -22.04 -23.57
CA GLY A 182 -6.43 -22.22 -24.05
C GLY A 182 -7.47 -22.36 -22.96
N GLU A 183 -7.21 -21.73 -21.81
CA GLU A 183 -8.05 -21.73 -20.61
C GLU A 183 -8.65 -20.33 -20.35
N GLU A 184 -9.62 -20.25 -19.44
CA GLU A 184 -10.10 -18.97 -18.94
C GLU A 184 -9.11 -18.38 -17.92
N PRO A 185 -8.85 -17.05 -17.94
CA PRO A 185 -7.95 -16.43 -16.98
C PRO A 185 -8.50 -16.49 -15.55
N ARG A 186 -7.63 -16.78 -14.61
CA ARG A 186 -7.99 -16.80 -13.19
C ARG A 186 -7.99 -15.38 -12.65
N VAL A 187 -8.93 -15.10 -11.74
CA VAL A 187 -9.01 -13.84 -11.01
C VAL A 187 -8.46 -14.03 -9.60
N GLU A 188 -7.50 -13.21 -9.20
CA GLU A 188 -7.05 -13.20 -7.81
C GLU A 188 -8.08 -12.47 -6.94
N CYS A 189 -8.88 -13.22 -6.20
CA CYS A 189 -9.79 -12.68 -5.20
C CYS A 189 -9.04 -12.39 -3.90
N ASN A 190 -9.30 -11.24 -3.32
CA ASN A 190 -8.84 -10.87 -2.00
C ASN A 190 -10.03 -10.31 -1.17
N ALA A 191 -9.81 -10.14 0.14
CA ALA A 191 -10.86 -9.70 1.06
C ALA A 191 -11.52 -8.35 0.66
N LEU A 192 -10.79 -7.47 -0.05
CA LEU A 192 -11.35 -6.21 -0.53
C LEU A 192 -12.23 -6.41 -1.77
N THR A 193 -11.79 -7.23 -2.73
CA THR A 193 -12.60 -7.59 -3.91
C THR A 193 -13.92 -8.22 -3.48
N GLU A 194 -13.88 -9.13 -2.51
CA GLU A 194 -15.08 -9.75 -1.94
C GLU A 194 -15.99 -8.73 -1.25
N ALA A 195 -15.42 -7.80 -0.46
CA ALA A 195 -16.19 -6.77 0.23
C ALA A 195 -16.87 -5.79 -0.73
N ILE A 196 -16.21 -5.46 -1.86
CA ILE A 196 -16.77 -4.61 -2.92
C ILE A 196 -17.91 -5.35 -3.62
N ALA A 197 -17.69 -6.60 -4.02
CA ALA A 197 -18.71 -7.43 -4.66
C ALA A 197 -19.95 -7.64 -3.77
N ALA A 198 -19.76 -7.73 -2.45
CA ALA A 198 -20.84 -7.80 -1.46
C ALA A 198 -21.52 -6.46 -1.17
N GLY A 199 -21.06 -5.34 -1.75
CA GLY A 199 -21.59 -4.01 -1.51
C GLY A 199 -21.23 -3.39 -0.15
N HIS A 200 -20.28 -3.97 0.59
CA HIS A 200 -19.83 -3.46 1.88
C HIS A 200 -18.89 -2.28 1.76
N VAL A 201 -18.22 -2.13 0.62
CA VAL A 201 -17.30 -1.04 0.31
C VAL A 201 -17.67 -0.46 -1.04
N SER A 202 -17.88 0.86 -1.10
CA SER A 202 -18.10 1.57 -2.35
C SER A 202 -16.76 2.06 -2.91
N SER A 203 -16.54 1.91 -4.20
CA SER A 203 -15.42 2.49 -4.91
C SER A 203 -15.90 3.38 -6.05
N VAL A 204 -15.08 4.30 -6.48
CA VAL A 204 -15.32 5.12 -7.66
C VAL A 204 -14.28 4.80 -8.73
N ALA A 205 -14.68 4.90 -10.00
CA ALA A 205 -13.75 4.78 -11.11
C ALA A 205 -12.69 5.90 -11.01
N ASN A 206 -11.47 5.53 -11.30
CA ASN A 206 -10.32 6.44 -11.36
C ASN A 206 -9.59 6.31 -12.71
N GLY A 207 -8.50 7.04 -12.87
CA GLY A 207 -7.73 7.07 -14.13
C GLY A 207 -6.93 5.79 -14.42
N MET A 208 -6.86 4.82 -13.49
CA MET A 208 -6.05 3.60 -13.61
C MET A 208 -6.89 2.36 -13.29
N PRO A 209 -7.43 1.66 -14.31
CA PRO A 209 -8.19 0.43 -14.12
C PRO A 209 -7.42 -0.60 -13.28
N GLY A 210 -8.13 -1.33 -12.43
CA GLY A 210 -7.53 -2.31 -11.52
C GLY A 210 -7.05 -1.74 -10.19
N THR A 211 -6.96 -0.42 -10.05
CA THR A 211 -6.78 0.25 -8.75
C THR A 211 -8.13 0.71 -8.18
N LEU A 212 -8.17 1.02 -6.91
CA LEU A 212 -9.41 1.44 -6.24
C LEU A 212 -9.24 2.78 -5.55
N THR A 213 -10.19 3.67 -5.80
CA THR A 213 -10.40 4.89 -5.02
C THR A 213 -11.68 4.74 -4.21
N ILE A 214 -11.57 4.82 -2.90
CA ILE A 214 -12.69 4.82 -1.98
C ILE A 214 -13.02 6.27 -1.67
N PRO A 215 -14.23 6.76 -2.01
CA PRO A 215 -14.58 8.15 -1.77
C PRO A 215 -14.75 8.41 -0.27
N PRO A 216 -14.45 9.62 0.21
CA PRO A 216 -14.75 9.98 1.58
C PRO A 216 -16.24 9.90 1.85
N SER A 217 -16.61 9.34 2.97
CA SER A 217 -17.99 9.18 3.41
C SER A 217 -18.13 9.52 4.90
N ARG A 218 -19.31 9.32 5.47
CA ARG A 218 -19.50 9.44 6.92
C ARG A 218 -18.69 8.40 7.71
N ASP A 219 -18.48 7.23 7.14
CA ASP A 219 -17.90 6.06 7.83
C ASP A 219 -16.45 5.80 7.41
N PHE A 220 -16.01 6.34 6.27
CA PHE A 220 -14.69 6.12 5.69
C PHE A 220 -14.03 7.42 5.26
N GLU A 221 -12.73 7.53 5.52
CA GLU A 221 -11.87 8.52 4.88
C GLU A 221 -11.68 8.16 3.40
N GLY A 222 -11.46 9.16 2.55
CA GLY A 222 -11.08 8.94 1.16
C GLY A 222 -9.74 8.24 1.09
N PHE A 223 -9.64 7.20 0.25
CA PHE A 223 -8.49 6.31 0.26
C PHE A 223 -8.22 5.73 -1.13
N TYR A 224 -6.94 5.66 -1.48
CA TYR A 224 -6.48 4.99 -2.69
C TYR A 224 -5.73 3.72 -2.34
N ILE A 225 -5.90 2.66 -3.14
CA ILE A 225 -5.19 1.40 -2.96
C ILE A 225 -4.89 0.72 -4.29
N ALA A 226 -3.69 0.19 -4.42
CA ALA A 226 -3.22 -0.61 -5.54
C ALA A 226 -2.41 -1.81 -5.05
N LEU A 227 -2.51 -2.94 -5.74
CA LEU A 227 -1.73 -4.14 -5.50
C LEU A 227 -0.82 -4.39 -6.70
N ILE A 228 0.46 -4.52 -6.44
CA ILE A 228 1.50 -4.70 -7.44
C ILE A 228 2.23 -6.02 -7.16
N ARG A 229 2.59 -6.76 -8.19
CA ARG A 229 3.41 -7.97 -8.08
C ARG A 229 4.68 -7.85 -8.93
N LYS A 230 5.80 -8.31 -8.40
CA LYS A 230 7.01 -8.53 -9.17
C LYS A 230 6.91 -9.87 -9.87
N ARG A 231 7.12 -9.89 -11.18
CA ARG A 231 7.11 -11.14 -11.98
C ARG A 231 8.24 -12.07 -11.53
N SER A 232 7.98 -13.37 -11.64
CA SER A 232 8.95 -14.43 -11.30
C SER A 232 9.96 -14.61 -12.40
#